data_55a6179c1bd416e9f1fa07208fc65488
#
_entry.id   55a6179c1bd416e9f1fa07208fc65488
#
_cell.length_a   1.000
_cell.length_b   1.000
_cell.length_c   1.000
_cell.angle_alpha   90.00
_cell.angle_beta   90.00
_cell.angle_gamma   90.00
#
_symmetry.space_group_name_H-M   'P 1'
#
loop_
_entity.id
_entity.type
_entity.pdbx_description
1 polymer ?
#
loop_
_entity_poly.entity_id
_entity_poly.type
_entity_poly.pdbx_seq_one_letter_code
_entity_poly.pdbx_strand_id
1 'polypeptide(L)'
;MERTLIAPGVHLSCDPAEKFNRCRISVHFAFPAKRETATAHALLPLVLERGYADCPDMTRLTKKLAKLYGADLTVDARPMGCSHNLCVSVTGIKDQFALEGETLTREYASIALGAAFHPYFVGGTFDPEAVGIEKQMLKKALEDEINDKRLYCLHQANREFFGDSPAGVRQEGYLEEVEGLTPEQLTAAYYEMLRTANIELLVLGCTAEQTAAVKDALLAELAAIDRAPLPLAENIAMPRREPVHKTETYDMVQAKLCMLFTLGEPMCTEQLAAVRLAMALYGGSVTSRLFLNVRERDHLCYYLSLIHISEPTRPEPIS
;
A
#
# COMPACT_ATOMS: atom_id res chain seq x y z
N MET A 1 -3.27 -2.59 20.69
CA MET A 1 -2.08 -2.77 19.84
C MET A 1 -0.95 -1.96 20.43
N GLU A 2 0.21 -2.56 20.63
CA GLU A 2 1.41 -1.92 21.13
C GLU A 2 2.37 -1.65 19.98
N ARG A 3 2.99 -0.46 19.97
CA ARG A 3 3.97 -0.07 18.94
C ARG A 3 5.28 0.35 19.60
N THR A 4 6.37 -0.27 19.22
CA THR A 4 7.70 -0.05 19.80
C THR A 4 8.77 0.16 18.72
N LEU A 5 9.73 1.06 18.97
CA LEU A 5 10.92 1.22 18.12
C LEU A 5 11.89 0.08 18.45
N ILE A 6 12.28 -0.74 17.46
CA ILE A 6 13.16 -1.89 17.64
C ILE A 6 14.55 -1.71 16.99
N ALA A 7 14.67 -0.81 16.02
CA ALA A 7 15.93 -0.36 15.44
C ALA A 7 15.72 1.00 14.76
N PRO A 8 16.78 1.73 14.36
CA PRO A 8 16.64 3.01 13.65
C PRO A 8 15.72 2.89 12.41
N GLY A 9 14.62 3.63 12.41
CA GLY A 9 13.60 3.59 11.36
C GLY A 9 12.86 2.24 11.24
N VAL A 10 12.85 1.41 12.31
CA VAL A 10 12.14 0.13 12.34
C VAL A 10 11.27 0.05 13.58
N HIS A 11 9.97 -0.13 13.37
CA HIS A 11 9.01 -0.30 14.45
C HIS A 11 8.38 -1.69 14.41
N LEU A 12 7.97 -2.17 15.58
CA LEU A 12 7.13 -3.34 15.76
C LEU A 12 5.77 -2.89 16.29
N SER A 13 4.71 -3.25 15.60
CA SER A 13 3.33 -3.16 16.08
C SER A 13 2.79 -4.58 16.29
N CYS A 14 2.28 -4.87 17.48
CA CYS A 14 1.74 -6.20 17.78
C CYS A 14 0.43 -6.13 18.57
N ASP A 15 -0.38 -7.17 18.36
CA ASP A 15 -1.64 -7.39 19.09
C ASP A 15 -1.90 -8.91 19.12
N PRO A 16 -2.13 -9.52 20.28
CA PRO A 16 -2.44 -10.95 20.36
C PRO A 16 -3.75 -11.34 19.68
N ALA A 17 -4.65 -10.36 19.47
CA ALA A 17 -5.90 -10.52 18.72
C ALA A 17 -6.63 -11.84 19.05
N GLU A 18 -6.87 -12.10 20.35
CA GLU A 18 -7.35 -13.40 20.87
C GLU A 18 -8.69 -13.84 20.28
N LYS A 19 -9.54 -12.88 19.93
CA LYS A 19 -10.87 -13.13 19.33
C LYS A 19 -10.82 -13.70 17.92
N PHE A 20 -9.68 -13.65 17.23
CA PHE A 20 -9.53 -14.14 15.86
C PHE A 20 -8.79 -15.47 15.81
N ASN A 21 -9.19 -16.33 14.87
CA ASN A 21 -8.57 -17.65 14.65
C ASN A 21 -7.38 -17.58 13.67
N ARG A 22 -7.12 -16.43 13.08
CA ARG A 22 -6.02 -16.20 12.15
C ARG A 22 -4.95 -15.32 12.77
N CYS A 23 -3.72 -15.51 12.31
CA CYS A 23 -2.60 -14.60 12.55
C CYS A 23 -2.17 -13.94 11.23
N ARG A 24 -1.52 -12.79 11.35
CA ARG A 24 -0.97 -12.05 10.24
C ARG A 24 0.40 -11.52 10.60
N ILE A 25 1.36 -11.72 9.70
CA ILE A 25 2.70 -11.13 9.76
C ILE A 25 2.87 -10.29 8.52
N SER A 26 3.15 -9.00 8.70
CA SER A 26 3.33 -8.06 7.59
C SER A 26 4.57 -7.21 7.80
N VAL A 27 5.33 -7.01 6.74
CA VAL A 27 6.46 -6.07 6.69
C VAL A 27 6.07 -4.94 5.76
N HIS A 28 6.02 -3.74 6.29
CA HIS A 28 5.68 -2.53 5.57
C HIS A 28 6.94 -1.70 5.34
N PHE A 29 7.13 -1.25 4.12
CA PHE A 29 8.23 -0.38 3.70
C PHE A 29 7.64 0.96 3.30
N ALA A 30 7.74 1.97 4.17
CA ALA A 30 7.29 3.33 3.90
C ALA A 30 8.48 4.18 3.43
N PHE A 31 8.37 4.79 2.26
CA PHE A 31 9.41 5.59 1.63
C PHE A 31 8.82 6.82 0.92
N PRO A 32 9.60 7.92 0.79
CA PRO A 32 9.11 9.10 0.09
C PRO A 32 8.69 8.79 -1.34
N ALA A 33 7.54 9.31 -1.76
CA ALA A 33 7.08 9.20 -3.14
C ALA A 33 7.97 10.07 -4.06
N LYS A 34 8.59 9.45 -5.06
CA LYS A 34 9.44 10.10 -6.05
C LYS A 34 8.98 9.74 -7.45
N ARG A 35 8.86 10.75 -8.33
CA ARG A 35 8.41 10.57 -9.71
C ARG A 35 9.30 9.59 -10.48
N GLU A 36 10.62 9.69 -10.27
CA GLU A 36 11.64 8.94 -11.01
C GLU A 36 11.63 7.44 -10.72
N THR A 37 11.11 7.03 -9.55
CA THR A 37 11.07 5.63 -9.13
C THR A 37 9.66 5.07 -9.06
N ALA A 38 8.64 5.88 -9.31
CA ALA A 38 7.25 5.51 -9.14
C ALA A 38 6.84 4.27 -9.94
N THR A 39 7.23 4.20 -11.21
CA THR A 39 6.90 3.07 -12.10
C THR A 39 7.63 1.78 -11.68
N ALA A 40 8.89 1.89 -11.23
CA ALA A 40 9.60 0.75 -10.67
C ALA A 40 8.92 0.25 -9.37
N HIS A 41 8.54 1.16 -8.48
CA HIS A 41 7.84 0.82 -7.25
C HIS A 41 6.43 0.26 -7.49
N ALA A 42 5.76 0.65 -8.58
CA ALA A 42 4.48 0.07 -8.99
C ALA A 42 4.62 -1.39 -9.48
N LEU A 43 5.75 -1.71 -10.10
CA LEU A 43 6.03 -3.06 -10.61
C LEU A 43 6.55 -4.01 -9.52
N LEU A 44 7.24 -3.50 -8.50
CA LEU A 44 7.85 -4.32 -7.43
C LEU A 44 6.86 -5.30 -6.78
N PRO A 45 5.67 -4.89 -6.30
CA PRO A 45 4.75 -5.82 -5.64
C PRO A 45 4.34 -6.97 -6.55
N LEU A 46 4.12 -6.71 -7.84
CA LEU A 46 3.72 -7.74 -8.81
C LEU A 46 4.80 -8.80 -8.99
N VAL A 47 6.07 -8.38 -9.06
CA VAL A 47 7.20 -9.30 -9.22
C VAL A 47 7.51 -10.04 -7.91
N LEU A 48 7.44 -9.37 -6.76
CA LEU A 48 7.68 -9.99 -5.45
C LEU A 48 6.62 -11.04 -5.08
N GLU A 49 5.38 -10.87 -5.51
CA GLU A 49 4.30 -11.82 -5.23
C GLU A 49 4.45 -13.12 -6.02
N ARG A 50 5.23 -13.15 -7.10
CA ARG A 50 5.43 -14.36 -7.92
C ARG A 50 6.21 -15.46 -7.21
N GLY A 51 7.08 -15.10 -6.28
CA GLY A 51 7.89 -16.06 -5.55
C GLY A 51 9.15 -15.44 -4.93
N TYR A 52 9.89 -16.26 -4.24
CA TYR A 52 11.14 -15.89 -3.58
C TYR A 52 12.16 -17.03 -3.70
N ALA A 53 13.38 -16.87 -3.20
CA ALA A 53 14.50 -17.81 -3.42
C ALA A 53 14.15 -19.29 -3.17
N ASP A 54 13.44 -19.60 -2.08
CA ASP A 54 13.04 -20.99 -1.76
C ASP A 54 11.85 -21.49 -2.58
N CYS A 55 11.04 -20.57 -3.09
CA CYS A 55 9.87 -20.85 -3.92
C CYS A 55 9.89 -19.92 -5.14
N PRO A 56 10.75 -20.20 -6.14
CA PRO A 56 11.06 -19.30 -7.24
C PRO A 56 9.92 -19.11 -8.26
N ASP A 57 8.87 -19.90 -8.15
CA ASP A 57 7.71 -19.82 -9.04
C ASP A 57 6.38 -19.93 -8.28
N MET A 58 5.33 -19.38 -8.89
CA MET A 58 3.98 -19.36 -8.30
C MET A 58 3.44 -20.77 -8.01
N THR A 59 3.83 -21.78 -8.77
CA THR A 59 3.35 -23.16 -8.55
C THR A 59 3.90 -23.73 -7.25
N ARG A 60 5.19 -23.54 -6.99
CA ARG A 60 5.84 -23.97 -5.74
C ARG A 60 5.32 -23.19 -4.56
N LEU A 61 5.20 -21.88 -4.72
CA LEU A 61 4.67 -20.98 -3.68
C LEU A 61 3.23 -21.37 -3.31
N THR A 62 2.34 -21.51 -4.28
CA THR A 62 0.94 -21.90 -4.07
C THR A 62 0.84 -23.28 -3.39
N LYS A 63 1.67 -24.26 -3.81
CA LYS A 63 1.73 -25.58 -3.14
C LYS A 63 2.19 -25.47 -1.70
N LYS A 64 3.19 -24.60 -1.38
CA LYS A 64 3.65 -24.36 -0.02
C LYS A 64 2.54 -23.73 0.82
N LEU A 65 1.88 -22.68 0.33
CA LEU A 65 0.78 -22.02 1.01
C LEU A 65 -0.42 -22.96 1.24
N ALA A 66 -0.75 -23.81 0.26
CA ALA A 66 -1.81 -24.81 0.42
C ALA A 66 -1.52 -25.83 1.52
N LYS A 67 -0.26 -26.27 1.65
CA LYS A 67 0.17 -27.16 2.75
C LYS A 67 0.11 -26.48 4.12
N LEU A 68 0.19 -25.15 4.15
CA LEU A 68 0.06 -24.34 5.36
C LEU A 68 -1.41 -23.91 5.60
N TYR A 69 -2.33 -24.85 5.39
CA TYR A 69 -3.79 -24.68 5.60
C TYR A 69 -4.41 -23.56 4.78
N GLY A 70 -3.90 -23.33 3.58
CA GLY A 70 -4.39 -22.25 2.71
C GLY A 70 -4.00 -20.88 3.24
N ALA A 71 -2.77 -20.74 3.73
CA ALA A 71 -2.20 -19.44 4.01
C ALA A 71 -2.15 -18.58 2.75
N ASP A 72 -2.19 -17.28 2.92
CA ASP A 72 -2.20 -16.30 1.84
C ASP A 72 -0.97 -15.40 1.94
N LEU A 73 -0.26 -15.21 0.82
CA LEU A 73 0.77 -14.20 0.66
C LEU A 73 0.22 -13.10 -0.21
N THR A 74 0.26 -11.88 0.26
CA THR A 74 -0.14 -10.69 -0.48
C THR A 74 1.02 -9.69 -0.50
N VAL A 75 1.32 -9.16 -1.66
CA VAL A 75 2.24 -8.03 -1.81
C VAL A 75 1.50 -6.90 -2.48
N ASP A 76 1.31 -5.80 -1.75
CA ASP A 76 0.62 -4.63 -2.28
C ASP A 76 1.43 -3.34 -2.05
N ALA A 77 1.08 -2.30 -2.79
CA ALA A 77 1.59 -0.96 -2.55
C ALA A 77 0.43 0.02 -2.44
N ARG A 78 0.56 1.02 -1.57
CA ARG A 78 -0.48 2.03 -1.32
C ARG A 78 0.14 3.41 -1.14
N PRO A 79 -0.53 4.47 -1.63
CA PRO A 79 -0.12 5.83 -1.34
C PRO A 79 -0.40 6.16 0.13
N MET A 80 0.49 6.92 0.74
CA MET A 80 0.39 7.45 2.10
C MET A 80 0.81 8.93 2.11
N GLY A 81 -0.10 9.83 1.75
CA GLY A 81 0.23 11.25 1.63
C GLY A 81 1.37 11.49 0.64
N CYS A 82 2.52 12.00 1.12
CA CYS A 82 3.75 12.20 0.34
C CYS A 82 4.65 10.97 0.23
N SER A 83 4.16 9.81 0.64
CA SER A 83 4.94 8.57 0.71
C SER A 83 4.21 7.44 0.03
N HIS A 84 4.93 6.42 -0.38
CA HIS A 84 4.39 5.13 -0.76
C HIS A 84 4.71 4.09 0.31
N ASN A 85 3.83 3.13 0.49
CA ASN A 85 4.01 1.99 1.39
C ASN A 85 3.88 0.69 0.60
N LEU A 86 4.96 -0.08 0.51
CA LEU A 86 4.92 -1.45 0.01
C LEU A 86 4.75 -2.39 1.20
N CYS A 87 3.80 -3.30 1.12
CA CYS A 87 3.47 -4.27 2.17
C CYS A 87 3.63 -5.68 1.66
N VAL A 88 4.43 -6.49 2.36
CA VAL A 88 4.49 -7.95 2.20
C VAL A 88 3.80 -8.57 3.40
N SER A 89 2.77 -9.34 3.19
CA SER A 89 1.90 -9.87 4.24
C SER A 89 1.58 -11.35 4.05
N VAL A 90 1.74 -12.12 5.11
CA VAL A 90 1.26 -13.51 5.17
C VAL A 90 0.19 -13.64 6.23
N THR A 91 -0.93 -14.26 5.85
CA THR A 91 -2.07 -14.49 6.74
C THR A 91 -2.45 -15.97 6.73
N GLY A 92 -2.57 -16.58 7.91
CA GLY A 92 -2.97 -17.98 8.02
C GLY A 92 -3.66 -18.28 9.36
N ILE A 93 -3.97 -19.53 9.64
CA ILE A 93 -4.53 -19.95 10.93
C ILE A 93 -3.45 -19.89 12.03
N LYS A 94 -3.86 -19.73 13.29
CA LYS A 94 -2.94 -19.77 14.44
C LYS A 94 -2.40 -21.18 14.67
N ASP A 95 -1.19 -21.31 15.22
CA ASP A 95 -0.51 -22.60 15.51
C ASP A 95 -1.41 -23.57 16.31
N GLN A 96 -2.22 -23.05 17.24
CA GLN A 96 -3.12 -23.88 18.05
C GLN A 96 -4.22 -24.61 17.25
N PHE A 97 -4.44 -24.25 15.99
CA PHE A 97 -5.36 -24.90 15.08
C PHE A 97 -4.69 -25.82 14.07
N ALA A 98 -3.36 -25.96 14.15
CA ALA A 98 -2.62 -26.91 13.35
C ALA A 98 -2.95 -28.34 13.77
N LEU A 99 -3.16 -29.24 12.82
CA LEU A 99 -3.61 -30.61 13.10
C LEU A 99 -2.50 -31.51 13.63
N GLU A 100 -1.27 -31.26 13.20
CA GLU A 100 -0.08 -32.07 13.54
C GLU A 100 0.88 -31.34 14.50
N GLY A 101 0.44 -30.19 15.06
CA GLY A 101 1.23 -29.40 16.00
C GLY A 101 2.38 -28.63 15.36
N GLU A 102 2.24 -28.28 14.07
CA GLU A 102 3.22 -27.49 13.33
C GLU A 102 3.33 -26.06 13.88
N THR A 103 4.52 -25.50 13.80
CA THR A 103 4.77 -24.09 14.13
C THR A 103 4.52 -23.21 12.90
N LEU A 104 3.24 -22.97 12.58
CA LEU A 104 2.82 -22.25 11.40
C LEU A 104 3.32 -20.80 11.38
N THR A 105 3.32 -20.12 12.52
CA THR A 105 3.82 -18.74 12.65
C THR A 105 5.26 -18.60 12.15
N ARG A 106 6.12 -19.60 12.42
CA ARG A 106 7.50 -19.61 11.91
C ARG A 106 7.56 -19.72 10.39
N GLU A 107 6.71 -20.58 9.81
CA GLU A 107 6.63 -20.72 8.35
C GLU A 107 6.08 -19.45 7.69
N TYR A 108 5.08 -18.81 8.29
CA TYR A 108 4.55 -17.53 7.79
C TYR A 108 5.62 -16.43 7.85
N ALA A 109 6.37 -16.34 8.94
CA ALA A 109 7.49 -15.40 9.05
C ALA A 109 8.55 -15.66 7.97
N SER A 110 8.93 -16.94 7.77
CA SER A 110 9.89 -17.34 6.74
C SER A 110 9.41 -16.95 5.33
N ILE A 111 8.12 -17.11 5.02
CA ILE A 111 7.58 -16.72 3.72
C ILE A 111 7.53 -15.19 3.58
N ALA A 112 7.06 -14.47 4.61
CA ALA A 112 6.96 -13.00 4.56
C ALA A 112 8.35 -12.36 4.43
N LEU A 113 9.32 -12.79 5.23
CA LEU A 113 10.69 -12.29 5.17
C LEU A 113 11.41 -12.77 3.91
N GLY A 114 11.18 -14.02 3.48
CA GLY A 114 11.72 -14.54 2.22
C GLY A 114 11.26 -13.71 1.02
N ALA A 115 9.96 -13.43 0.91
CA ALA A 115 9.41 -12.59 -0.17
C ALA A 115 9.90 -11.14 -0.09
N ALA A 116 10.10 -10.61 1.12
CA ALA A 116 10.52 -9.23 1.33
C ALA A 116 12.03 -9.01 1.09
N PHE A 117 12.89 -9.95 1.53
CA PHE A 117 14.36 -9.77 1.58
C PHE A 117 15.15 -10.71 0.66
N HIS A 118 14.56 -11.81 0.22
CA HIS A 118 15.19 -12.82 -0.64
C HIS A 118 14.34 -13.11 -1.89
N PRO A 119 14.00 -12.11 -2.70
CA PRO A 119 13.28 -12.36 -3.94
C PRO A 119 14.10 -13.26 -4.87
N TYR A 120 13.42 -13.93 -5.80
CA TYR A 120 14.10 -14.77 -6.76
C TYR A 120 14.84 -13.92 -7.81
N PHE A 121 16.18 -14.08 -7.83
CA PHE A 121 17.06 -13.40 -8.77
C PHE A 121 17.69 -14.38 -9.77
N VAL A 122 17.88 -13.90 -10.99
CA VAL A 122 18.61 -14.59 -12.06
C VAL A 122 19.75 -13.68 -12.51
N GLY A 123 20.98 -14.15 -12.39
CA GLY A 123 22.14 -13.35 -12.77
C GLY A 123 22.37 -12.10 -11.92
N GLY A 124 21.78 -12.02 -10.72
CA GLY A 124 21.91 -10.88 -9.79
C GLY A 124 20.85 -9.80 -9.95
N THR A 125 19.90 -9.99 -10.83
CA THR A 125 18.72 -9.11 -11.01
C THR A 125 17.42 -9.89 -10.85
N PHE A 126 16.27 -9.19 -10.74
CA PHE A 126 14.98 -9.87 -10.89
C PHE A 126 14.94 -10.68 -12.18
N ASP A 127 14.26 -11.82 -12.14
CA ASP A 127 14.11 -12.69 -13.31
C ASP A 127 13.52 -11.91 -14.51
N PRO A 128 14.24 -11.78 -15.63
CA PRO A 128 13.78 -11.03 -16.80
C PRO A 128 12.45 -11.52 -17.37
N GLU A 129 12.18 -12.84 -17.29
CA GLU A 129 10.93 -13.42 -17.76
C GLU A 129 9.76 -12.97 -16.87
N ALA A 130 9.92 -13.07 -15.55
CA ALA A 130 8.94 -12.59 -14.58
C ALA A 130 8.67 -11.08 -14.74
N VAL A 131 9.73 -10.27 -14.84
CA VAL A 131 9.62 -8.82 -15.08
C VAL A 131 8.89 -8.54 -16.39
N GLY A 132 9.17 -9.28 -17.47
CA GLY A 132 8.49 -9.12 -18.75
C GLY A 132 6.99 -9.38 -18.67
N ILE A 133 6.58 -10.43 -17.97
CA ILE A 133 5.17 -10.77 -17.77
C ILE A 133 4.46 -9.68 -16.99
N GLU A 134 5.02 -9.27 -15.84
CA GLU A 134 4.39 -8.29 -14.97
C GLU A 134 4.36 -6.87 -15.57
N LYS A 135 5.34 -6.52 -16.41
CA LYS A 135 5.28 -5.28 -17.21
C LYS A 135 4.06 -5.27 -18.13
N GLN A 136 3.74 -6.37 -18.80
CA GLN A 136 2.55 -6.45 -19.65
C GLN A 136 1.26 -6.35 -18.84
N MET A 137 1.22 -6.94 -17.64
CA MET A 137 0.07 -6.82 -16.74
C MET A 137 -0.10 -5.38 -16.24
N LEU A 138 0.99 -4.73 -15.80
CA LEU A 138 0.97 -3.34 -15.35
C LEU A 138 0.56 -2.39 -16.48
N LYS A 139 1.13 -2.58 -17.69
CA LYS A 139 0.77 -1.80 -18.87
C LYS A 139 -0.72 -1.89 -19.17
N LYS A 140 -1.25 -3.12 -19.22
CA LYS A 140 -2.66 -3.35 -19.46
C LYS A 140 -3.54 -2.71 -18.37
N ALA A 141 -3.17 -2.81 -17.11
CA ALA A 141 -3.91 -2.19 -16.01
C ALA A 141 -3.96 -0.66 -16.15
N LEU A 142 -2.84 -0.02 -16.56
CA LEU A 142 -2.77 1.42 -16.81
C LEU A 142 -3.57 1.84 -18.06
N GLU A 143 -3.55 1.05 -19.14
CA GLU A 143 -4.36 1.28 -20.34
C GLU A 143 -5.86 1.12 -20.03
N ASP A 144 -6.23 0.14 -19.22
CA ASP A 144 -7.61 -0.15 -18.84
C ASP A 144 -8.18 0.81 -17.77
N GLU A 145 -7.35 1.65 -17.15
CA GLU A 145 -7.79 2.63 -16.14
C GLU A 145 -8.95 3.50 -16.63
N ILE A 146 -8.90 3.90 -17.90
CA ILE A 146 -9.96 4.72 -18.52
C ILE A 146 -11.32 4.02 -18.56
N ASN A 147 -11.38 2.70 -18.42
CA ASN A 147 -12.63 1.93 -18.44
C ASN A 147 -13.43 2.14 -17.15
N ASP A 148 -12.78 2.36 -15.99
CA ASP A 148 -13.45 2.87 -14.79
C ASP A 148 -13.46 4.40 -14.80
N LYS A 149 -14.48 4.97 -15.41
CA LYS A 149 -14.61 6.44 -15.53
C LYS A 149 -14.64 7.17 -14.19
N ARG A 150 -15.07 6.52 -13.11
CA ARG A 150 -15.09 7.12 -11.78
C ARG A 150 -13.67 7.21 -11.21
N LEU A 151 -12.93 6.12 -11.27
CA LEU A 151 -11.55 6.06 -10.81
C LEU A 151 -10.65 6.97 -11.65
N TYR A 152 -10.81 6.92 -12.97
CA TYR A 152 -10.11 7.82 -13.89
C TYR A 152 -10.36 9.31 -13.57
N CYS A 153 -11.62 9.71 -13.36
CA CYS A 153 -11.96 11.09 -12.97
C CYS A 153 -11.28 11.50 -11.65
N LEU A 154 -11.24 10.60 -10.66
CA LEU A 154 -10.55 10.86 -9.39
C LEU A 154 -9.03 11.00 -9.57
N HIS A 155 -8.41 10.15 -10.37
CA HIS A 155 -6.97 10.22 -10.66
C HIS A 155 -6.59 11.51 -11.39
N GLN A 156 -7.41 11.92 -12.39
CA GLN A 156 -7.20 13.20 -13.07
C GLN A 156 -7.37 14.39 -12.12
N ALA A 157 -8.38 14.36 -11.26
CA ALA A 157 -8.58 15.40 -10.26
C ALA A 157 -7.41 15.49 -9.26
N ASN A 158 -6.91 14.35 -8.78
CA ASN A 158 -5.73 14.29 -7.90
C ASN A 158 -4.49 14.86 -8.62
N ARG A 159 -4.28 14.50 -9.87
CA ARG A 159 -3.16 15.01 -10.67
C ARG A 159 -3.21 16.54 -10.81
N GLU A 160 -4.36 17.11 -11.12
CA GLU A 160 -4.52 18.58 -11.21
C GLU A 160 -4.37 19.26 -9.85
N PHE A 161 -4.86 18.61 -8.79
CA PHE A 161 -4.85 19.19 -7.44
C PHE A 161 -3.46 19.17 -6.79
N PHE A 162 -2.77 18.04 -6.85
CA PHE A 162 -1.46 17.86 -6.21
C PHE A 162 -0.28 18.26 -7.12
N GLY A 163 -0.46 18.25 -8.46
CA GLY A 163 0.57 18.61 -9.43
C GLY A 163 1.84 17.78 -9.27
N ASP A 164 2.98 18.48 -9.30
CA ASP A 164 4.32 17.86 -9.16
C ASP A 164 4.74 17.63 -7.71
N SER A 165 3.82 17.83 -6.74
CA SER A 165 4.14 17.53 -5.34
C SER A 165 4.29 16.02 -5.13
N PRO A 166 5.01 15.57 -4.07
CA PRO A 166 5.12 14.14 -3.77
C PRO A 166 3.77 13.42 -3.61
N ALA A 167 2.72 14.12 -3.15
CA ALA A 167 1.36 13.58 -3.05
C ALA A 167 0.67 13.37 -4.41
N GLY A 168 1.15 14.03 -5.46
CA GLY A 168 0.70 13.87 -6.84
C GLY A 168 1.40 12.74 -7.59
N VAL A 169 2.44 12.15 -7.01
CA VAL A 169 3.15 11.01 -7.60
C VAL A 169 2.24 9.78 -7.61
N ARG A 170 2.00 9.24 -8.80
CA ARG A 170 1.13 8.07 -8.98
C ARG A 170 1.79 6.81 -8.45
N GLN A 171 1.10 6.13 -7.57
CA GLN A 171 1.55 4.84 -7.04
C GLN A 171 1.48 3.73 -8.10
N GLU A 172 0.53 3.82 -9.02
CA GLU A 172 0.36 2.88 -10.15
C GLU A 172 1.45 3.04 -11.21
N GLY A 173 2.32 4.07 -11.09
CA GLY A 173 3.33 4.38 -12.09
C GLY A 173 2.78 5.09 -13.32
N TYR A 174 3.57 5.10 -14.39
CA TYR A 174 3.30 5.87 -15.60
C TYR A 174 3.47 4.99 -16.83
N LEU A 175 2.43 4.95 -17.67
CA LEU A 175 2.35 4.08 -18.84
C LEU A 175 3.55 4.23 -19.79
N GLU A 176 3.98 5.48 -20.01
CA GLU A 176 5.09 5.81 -20.91
C GLU A 176 6.44 5.27 -20.44
N GLU A 177 6.58 4.90 -19.16
CA GLU A 177 7.84 4.40 -18.58
C GLU A 177 7.90 2.88 -18.51
N VAL A 178 6.75 2.20 -18.53
CA VAL A 178 6.68 0.75 -18.33
C VAL A 178 7.57 -0.02 -19.31
N GLU A 179 7.51 0.35 -20.61
CA GLU A 179 8.29 -0.34 -21.63
C GLU A 179 9.81 -0.18 -21.46
N GLY A 180 10.25 0.99 -20.98
CA GLY A 180 11.68 1.30 -20.77
C GLY A 180 12.27 0.68 -19.51
N LEU A 181 11.44 0.19 -18.57
CA LEU A 181 11.93 -0.34 -17.30
C LEU A 181 12.64 -1.69 -17.47
N THR A 182 13.89 -1.78 -17.01
CA THR A 182 14.70 -2.98 -17.09
C THR A 182 14.77 -3.74 -15.76
N PRO A 183 15.12 -5.05 -15.76
CA PRO A 183 15.33 -5.81 -14.52
C PRO A 183 16.38 -5.19 -13.60
N GLU A 184 17.44 -4.59 -14.16
CA GLU A 184 18.50 -3.92 -13.40
C GLU A 184 17.97 -2.66 -12.68
N GLN A 185 17.17 -1.86 -13.37
CA GLN A 185 16.54 -0.66 -12.79
C GLN A 185 15.55 -1.05 -11.67
N LEU A 186 14.76 -2.10 -11.91
CA LEU A 186 13.84 -2.62 -10.88
C LEU A 186 14.60 -3.13 -9.66
N THR A 187 15.71 -3.84 -9.88
CA THR A 187 16.58 -4.34 -8.81
C THR A 187 17.23 -3.21 -8.04
N ALA A 188 17.69 -2.16 -8.72
CA ALA A 188 18.23 -0.97 -8.08
C ALA A 188 17.18 -0.26 -7.22
N ALA A 189 15.95 -0.09 -7.71
CA ALA A 189 14.84 0.49 -6.96
C ALA A 189 14.48 -0.34 -5.71
N TYR A 190 14.50 -1.66 -5.81
CA TYR A 190 14.29 -2.57 -4.69
C TYR A 190 15.35 -2.39 -3.61
N TYR A 191 16.64 -2.40 -3.96
CA TYR A 191 17.71 -2.19 -2.97
C TYR A 191 17.70 -0.78 -2.37
N GLU A 192 17.38 0.24 -3.16
CA GLU A 192 17.20 1.61 -2.65
C GLU A 192 16.05 1.65 -1.63
N MET A 193 14.93 1.00 -1.91
CA MET A 193 13.81 0.87 -0.98
C MET A 193 14.24 0.18 0.33
N LEU A 194 14.93 -0.96 0.26
CA LEU A 194 15.43 -1.65 1.46
C LEU A 194 16.33 -0.77 2.31
N ARG A 195 17.21 0.02 1.65
CA ARG A 195 18.16 0.90 2.31
C ARG A 195 17.49 2.10 2.97
N THR A 196 16.47 2.68 2.33
CA THR A 196 15.95 4.02 2.70
C THR A 196 14.57 4.02 3.35
N ALA A 197 13.80 2.94 3.24
CA ALA A 197 12.45 2.87 3.79
C ALA A 197 12.44 2.87 5.33
N ASN A 198 11.41 3.47 5.90
CA ASN A 198 11.03 3.20 7.28
C ASN A 198 10.22 1.90 7.29
N ILE A 199 10.54 1.00 8.23
CA ILE A 199 9.94 -0.33 8.28
C ILE A 199 9.00 -0.43 9.48
N GLU A 200 7.80 -0.94 9.23
CA GLU A 200 6.86 -1.36 10.27
C GLU A 200 6.65 -2.87 10.16
N LEU A 201 7.05 -3.62 11.20
CA LEU A 201 6.68 -5.01 11.36
C LEU A 201 5.34 -5.07 12.10
N LEU A 202 4.31 -5.59 11.46
CA LEU A 202 3.02 -5.81 12.08
C LEU A 202 2.81 -7.30 12.35
N VAL A 203 2.60 -7.68 13.60
CA VAL A 203 2.37 -9.05 14.04
C VAL A 203 1.04 -9.11 14.80
N LEU A 204 0.05 -9.76 14.21
CA LEU A 204 -1.29 -9.90 14.77
C LEU A 204 -1.63 -11.36 15.03
N GLY A 205 -2.26 -11.64 16.18
CA GLY A 205 -2.75 -12.97 16.51
C GLY A 205 -1.69 -13.95 16.96
N CYS A 206 -0.47 -13.47 17.27
CA CYS A 206 0.66 -14.28 17.75
C CYS A 206 0.87 -14.09 19.24
N THR A 207 1.50 -15.08 19.89
CA THR A 207 1.94 -14.97 21.29
C THR A 207 3.14 -14.03 21.40
N ALA A 208 3.47 -13.60 22.62
CA ALA A 208 4.64 -12.76 22.86
C ALA A 208 5.95 -13.46 22.43
N GLU A 209 6.08 -14.77 22.65
CA GLU A 209 7.24 -15.57 22.25
C GLU A 209 7.35 -15.62 20.71
N GLN A 210 6.24 -15.93 20.02
CA GLN A 210 6.19 -15.94 18.56
C GLN A 210 6.55 -14.57 17.98
N THR A 211 5.98 -13.50 18.56
CA THR A 211 6.27 -12.11 18.15
C THR A 211 7.74 -11.77 18.33
N ALA A 212 8.36 -12.19 19.44
CA ALA A 212 9.81 -12.01 19.68
C ALA A 212 10.64 -12.74 18.61
N ALA A 213 10.29 -14.00 18.28
CA ALA A 213 10.99 -14.77 17.27
C ALA A 213 10.89 -14.12 15.87
N VAL A 214 9.71 -13.60 15.48
CA VAL A 214 9.52 -12.89 14.20
C VAL A 214 10.32 -11.59 14.17
N LYS A 215 10.32 -10.82 15.27
CA LYS A 215 11.13 -9.61 15.43
C LYS A 215 12.63 -9.92 15.24
N ASP A 216 13.14 -10.95 15.93
CA ASP A 216 14.55 -11.31 15.89
C ASP A 216 14.96 -11.79 14.48
N ALA A 217 14.08 -12.51 13.78
CA ALA A 217 14.28 -12.88 12.38
C ALA A 217 14.38 -11.65 11.47
N LEU A 218 13.46 -10.67 11.61
CA LEU A 218 13.54 -9.42 10.85
C LEU A 218 14.85 -8.66 11.14
N LEU A 219 15.24 -8.55 12.40
CA LEU A 219 16.48 -7.85 12.77
C LEU A 219 17.74 -8.54 12.19
N ALA A 220 17.73 -9.87 12.06
CA ALA A 220 18.79 -10.60 11.40
C ALA A 220 18.88 -10.26 9.90
N GLU A 221 17.76 -10.16 9.19
CA GLU A 221 17.74 -9.72 7.79
C GLU A 221 18.30 -8.30 7.63
N LEU A 222 17.88 -7.40 8.51
CA LEU A 222 18.29 -5.99 8.45
C LEU A 222 19.76 -5.77 8.80
N ALA A 223 20.38 -6.66 9.58
CA ALA A 223 21.79 -6.57 9.96
C ALA A 223 22.75 -6.66 8.75
N ALA A 224 22.30 -7.28 7.64
CA ALA A 224 23.09 -7.40 6.42
C ALA A 224 22.96 -6.17 5.48
N ILE A 225 22.11 -5.21 5.82
CA ILE A 225 21.78 -4.06 4.96
C ILE A 225 22.31 -2.76 5.61
N ASP A 226 23.13 -2.02 4.88
CA ASP A 226 23.55 -0.66 5.29
C ASP A 226 22.40 0.31 5.13
N ARG A 227 21.59 0.45 6.18
CA ARG A 227 20.35 1.22 6.18
C ARG A 227 20.57 2.69 6.49
N ALA A 228 19.93 3.55 5.72
CA ALA A 228 19.86 4.99 5.92
C ALA A 228 18.40 5.48 5.74
N PRO A 229 17.50 5.22 6.71
CA PRO A 229 16.08 5.57 6.58
C PRO A 229 15.88 7.05 6.31
N LEU A 230 15.10 7.38 5.31
CA LEU A 230 14.76 8.75 4.96
C LEU A 230 13.58 9.25 5.81
N PRO A 231 13.57 10.52 6.22
CA PRO A 231 12.42 11.09 6.88
C PRO A 231 11.20 11.08 5.95
N LEU A 232 10.04 10.69 6.48
CA LEU A 232 8.77 10.82 5.77
C LEU A 232 8.21 12.21 6.06
N ALA A 233 7.64 12.84 5.04
CA ALA A 233 6.94 14.10 5.23
C ALA A 233 5.65 13.86 6.01
N GLU A 234 5.50 14.51 7.15
CA GLU A 234 4.35 14.33 8.05
C GLU A 234 3.13 15.15 7.60
N ASN A 235 3.37 16.25 6.88
CA ASN A 235 2.31 17.18 6.50
C ASN A 235 2.51 17.76 5.12
N ILE A 236 1.47 17.78 4.31
CA ILE A 236 1.40 18.56 3.08
C ILE A 236 0.58 19.83 3.38
N ALA A 237 1.26 20.95 3.56
CA ALA A 237 0.58 22.23 3.50
C ALA A 237 0.17 22.50 2.05
N MET A 238 -1.12 22.45 1.77
CA MET A 238 -1.66 22.81 0.47
C MET A 238 -2.12 24.26 0.52
N PRO A 239 -1.36 25.21 -0.06
CA PRO A 239 -1.78 26.59 -0.04
C PRO A 239 -3.10 26.78 -0.80
N ARG A 240 -3.87 27.76 -0.40
CA ARG A 240 -5.05 28.16 -1.17
C ARG A 240 -4.65 28.48 -2.60
N ARG A 241 -5.39 27.93 -3.56
CA ARG A 241 -5.22 28.18 -4.99
C ARG A 241 -6.51 28.72 -5.56
N GLU A 242 -6.40 29.43 -6.68
CA GLU A 242 -7.56 29.75 -7.49
C GLU A 242 -8.23 28.44 -7.97
N PRO A 243 -9.58 28.42 -8.06
CA PRO A 243 -10.30 27.25 -8.55
C PRO A 243 -9.82 26.86 -9.96
N VAL A 244 -9.48 25.61 -10.13
CA VAL A 244 -9.14 25.03 -11.44
C VAL A 244 -10.30 24.19 -11.92
N HIS A 245 -10.74 24.43 -13.15
CA HIS A 245 -11.79 23.66 -13.82
C HIS A 245 -11.18 22.94 -15.02
N LYS A 246 -11.28 21.62 -15.04
CA LYS A 246 -10.87 20.78 -16.16
C LYS A 246 -12.06 19.96 -16.62
N THR A 247 -12.28 19.95 -17.94
CA THR A 247 -13.33 19.15 -18.55
C THR A 247 -12.73 18.33 -19.68
N GLU A 248 -13.01 17.03 -19.65
CA GLU A 248 -12.68 16.10 -20.72
C GLU A 248 -13.98 15.51 -21.27
N THR A 249 -14.07 15.35 -22.58
CA THR A 249 -15.27 14.85 -23.25
C THR A 249 -15.03 13.43 -23.77
N TYR A 250 -15.94 12.53 -23.39
CA TYR A 250 -15.93 11.13 -23.82
C TYR A 250 -17.32 10.74 -24.32
N ASP A 251 -17.38 9.75 -25.20
CA ASP A 251 -18.65 9.14 -25.59
C ASP A 251 -19.17 8.27 -24.45
N MET A 252 -19.99 8.85 -23.58
CA MET A 252 -20.55 8.18 -22.40
C MET A 252 -21.92 8.77 -22.01
N VAL A 253 -22.77 7.93 -21.44
CA VAL A 253 -24.15 8.31 -21.05
C VAL A 253 -24.18 9.17 -19.78
N GLN A 254 -23.24 8.96 -18.85
CA GLN A 254 -23.23 9.64 -17.55
C GLN A 254 -21.95 10.43 -17.34
N ALA A 255 -22.08 11.73 -17.07
CA ALA A 255 -20.96 12.55 -16.62
C ALA A 255 -20.45 12.10 -15.24
N LYS A 256 -19.15 12.27 -15.02
CA LYS A 256 -18.50 12.11 -13.72
C LYS A 256 -17.92 13.44 -13.30
N LEU A 257 -18.20 13.85 -12.07
CA LEU A 257 -17.69 15.08 -11.46
C LEU A 257 -16.89 14.71 -10.21
N CYS A 258 -15.66 15.18 -10.12
CA CYS A 258 -14.84 15.13 -8.92
C CYS A 258 -14.48 16.56 -8.50
N MET A 259 -14.66 16.88 -7.23
CA MET A 259 -14.27 18.17 -6.65
C MET A 259 -13.34 17.92 -5.46
N LEU A 260 -12.17 18.54 -5.47
CA LEU A 260 -11.18 18.48 -4.40
C LEU A 260 -11.07 19.86 -3.73
N PHE A 261 -11.00 19.84 -2.41
CA PHE A 261 -10.88 21.03 -1.58
C PHE A 261 -9.75 20.87 -0.58
N THR A 262 -8.96 21.91 -0.36
CA THR A 262 -7.99 21.96 0.72
C THR A 262 -8.55 22.76 1.89
N LEU A 263 -8.23 22.35 3.12
CA LEU A 263 -8.48 23.14 4.31
C LEU A 263 -7.33 24.13 4.60
N GLY A 264 -6.23 24.04 3.83
CA GLY A 264 -5.12 24.98 3.83
C GLY A 264 -4.03 24.66 4.86
N GLU A 265 -4.37 24.41 6.10
CA GLU A 265 -3.45 24.18 7.21
C GLU A 265 -3.50 22.72 7.67
N PRO A 266 -2.36 22.16 8.11
CA PRO A 266 -2.35 20.87 8.78
C PRO A 266 -3.21 20.91 10.05
N MET A 267 -3.98 19.85 10.28
CA MET A 267 -4.91 19.78 11.41
C MET A 267 -4.35 18.96 12.57
N CYS A 268 -4.61 19.42 13.80
CA CYS A 268 -4.35 18.60 14.98
C CYS A 268 -5.41 17.49 15.13
N THR A 269 -5.14 16.51 15.98
CA THR A 269 -6.02 15.34 16.19
C THR A 269 -7.44 15.73 16.59
N GLU A 270 -7.60 16.76 17.44
CA GLU A 270 -8.92 17.26 17.90
C GLU A 270 -9.71 17.87 16.73
N GLN A 271 -9.05 18.64 15.87
CA GLN A 271 -9.66 19.23 14.67
C GLN A 271 -10.06 18.16 13.68
N LEU A 272 -9.25 17.11 13.54
CA LEU A 272 -9.53 15.99 12.64
C LEU A 272 -10.83 15.27 13.00
N ALA A 273 -11.10 15.05 14.30
CA ALA A 273 -12.36 14.45 14.75
C ALA A 273 -13.57 15.31 14.39
N ALA A 274 -13.47 16.63 14.57
CA ALA A 274 -14.53 17.57 14.20
C ALA A 274 -14.76 17.59 12.67
N VAL A 275 -13.69 17.58 11.88
CA VAL A 275 -13.78 17.54 10.41
C VAL A 275 -14.40 16.23 9.93
N ARG A 276 -14.02 15.09 10.48
CA ARG A 276 -14.65 13.79 10.16
C ARG A 276 -16.17 13.81 10.42
N LEU A 277 -16.59 14.37 11.54
CA LEU A 277 -18.01 14.53 11.87
C LEU A 277 -18.70 15.47 10.86
N ALA A 278 -18.10 16.63 10.56
CA ALA A 278 -18.63 17.57 9.57
C ALA A 278 -18.77 16.93 8.19
N MET A 279 -17.77 16.14 7.75
CA MET A 279 -17.82 15.41 6.49
C MET A 279 -18.94 14.36 6.47
N ALA A 280 -19.15 13.63 7.57
CA ALA A 280 -20.26 12.68 7.69
C ALA A 280 -21.63 13.36 7.55
N LEU A 281 -21.81 14.50 8.19
CA LEU A 281 -23.04 15.31 8.09
C LEU A 281 -23.23 15.92 6.71
N TYR A 282 -22.15 16.33 6.05
CA TYR A 282 -22.19 17.02 4.76
C TYR A 282 -22.44 16.04 3.60
N GLY A 283 -21.71 14.93 3.51
CA GLY A 283 -21.79 14.04 2.34
C GLY A 283 -21.44 12.57 2.58
N GLY A 284 -21.10 12.19 3.82
CA GLY A 284 -20.61 10.84 4.14
C GLY A 284 -21.69 9.80 4.46
N SER A 285 -22.97 10.16 4.45
CA SER A 285 -24.08 9.24 4.77
C SER A 285 -25.27 9.48 3.86
N VAL A 286 -26.19 8.51 3.84
CA VAL A 286 -27.49 8.60 3.09
C VAL A 286 -28.41 9.70 3.64
N THR A 287 -28.20 10.15 4.86
CA THR A 287 -28.92 11.25 5.49
C THR A 287 -28.17 12.59 5.44
N SER A 288 -27.04 12.61 4.75
CA SER A 288 -26.22 13.83 4.63
C SER A 288 -26.85 14.89 3.77
N ARG A 289 -26.43 16.16 3.95
CA ARG A 289 -27.01 17.30 3.21
C ARG A 289 -26.83 17.16 1.71
N LEU A 290 -25.65 16.73 1.24
CA LEU A 290 -25.42 16.52 -0.19
C LEU A 290 -26.33 15.42 -0.73
N PHE A 291 -26.43 14.29 -0.04
CA PHE A 291 -27.24 13.17 -0.47
C PHE A 291 -28.72 13.58 -0.60
N LEU A 292 -29.29 14.18 0.46
CA LEU A 292 -30.70 14.59 0.47
C LEU A 292 -31.01 15.66 -0.56
N ASN A 293 -30.13 16.64 -0.78
CA ASN A 293 -30.38 17.71 -1.71
C ASN A 293 -30.09 17.32 -3.17
N VAL A 294 -28.88 16.80 -3.45
CA VAL A 294 -28.43 16.57 -4.83
C VAL A 294 -29.03 15.30 -5.42
N ARG A 295 -29.12 14.25 -4.63
CA ARG A 295 -29.63 12.96 -5.10
C ARG A 295 -31.15 12.84 -4.92
N GLU A 296 -31.66 13.04 -3.69
CA GLU A 296 -33.07 12.76 -3.40
C GLU A 296 -34.01 13.88 -3.86
N ARG A 297 -33.65 15.15 -3.61
CA ARG A 297 -34.52 16.27 -3.98
C ARG A 297 -34.39 16.68 -5.43
N ASP A 298 -33.12 16.86 -5.89
CA ASP A 298 -32.85 17.47 -7.20
C ASP A 298 -32.59 16.42 -8.29
N HIS A 299 -32.44 15.13 -7.92
CA HIS A 299 -32.24 13.97 -8.80
C HIS A 299 -31.08 14.14 -9.80
N LEU A 300 -30.03 14.89 -9.42
CA LEU A 300 -28.91 15.23 -10.31
C LEU A 300 -27.86 14.11 -10.42
N CYS A 301 -27.84 13.17 -9.47
CA CYS A 301 -26.90 12.05 -9.52
C CYS A 301 -27.51 10.78 -8.94
N TYR A 302 -27.06 9.62 -9.47
CA TYR A 302 -27.40 8.32 -8.91
C TYR A 302 -26.45 7.94 -7.77
N TYR A 303 -25.16 8.29 -7.89
CA TYR A 303 -24.12 8.00 -6.91
C TYR A 303 -23.45 9.31 -6.45
N LEU A 304 -23.30 9.41 -5.14
CA LEU A 304 -22.59 10.50 -4.48
C LEU A 304 -21.73 9.91 -3.36
N SER A 305 -20.47 10.31 -3.30
CA SER A 305 -19.55 9.92 -2.23
C SER A 305 -18.71 11.13 -1.84
N LEU A 306 -18.52 11.31 -0.56
CA LEU A 306 -17.58 12.27 0.01
C LEU A 306 -16.57 11.50 0.86
N ILE A 307 -15.29 11.68 0.57
CA ILE A 307 -14.21 11.11 1.36
C ILE A 307 -13.34 12.24 1.89
N HIS A 308 -12.82 12.06 3.08
CA HIS A 308 -11.81 12.93 3.65
C HIS A 308 -10.46 12.23 3.46
N ILE A 309 -9.57 12.84 2.70
CA ILE A 309 -8.18 12.42 2.61
C ILE A 309 -7.49 13.08 3.80
N SER A 310 -7.42 12.37 4.93
CA SER A 310 -6.57 12.78 6.03
C SER A 310 -5.20 12.17 5.80
N GLU A 311 -4.17 13.00 5.83
CA GLU A 311 -2.84 12.46 5.99
C GLU A 311 -2.76 11.73 7.33
N PRO A 312 -2.25 10.50 7.36
CA PRO A 312 -1.93 9.86 8.61
C PRO A 312 -0.76 10.64 9.24
N THR A 313 -1.06 11.47 10.21
CA THR A 313 -0.05 12.08 11.08
C THR A 313 0.63 11.05 11.98
N ARG A 314 0.17 9.80 11.94
CA ARG A 314 0.77 8.56 12.45
C ARG A 314 0.27 7.40 11.60
N PRO A 315 1.04 6.33 11.41
CA PRO A 315 0.47 5.09 10.92
C PRO A 315 -0.64 4.69 11.91
N GLU A 316 -1.88 5.00 11.55
CA GLU A 316 -2.99 4.43 12.29
C GLU A 316 -2.94 2.93 12.06
N PRO A 317 -3.08 2.12 13.12
CA PRO A 317 -3.18 0.69 12.97
C PRO A 317 -4.35 0.41 12.04
N ILE A 318 -4.07 -0.30 10.97
CA ILE A 318 -5.07 -0.76 10.01
C ILE A 318 -6.07 -1.62 10.79
N SER A 319 -7.25 -1.09 10.97
CA SER A 319 -8.38 -1.80 11.60
C SER A 319 -8.96 -2.82 10.62
#